data_769eda93e9bcdbbd342bbfa7992be99b
#
_entry.id   769eda93e9bcdbbd342bbfa7992be99b
#
_cell.length_a   1.000
_cell.length_b   1.000
_cell.length_c   1.000
_cell.angle_alpha   90.00
_cell.angle_beta   90.00
_cell.angle_gamma   90.00
#
_symmetry.space_group_name_H-M   'P 1'
#
loop_
_entity.id
_entity.type
_entity.pdbx_description
1 polymer ?
#
loop_
_entity_poly.entity_id
_entity_poly.type
_entity_poly.pdbx_seq_one_letter_code
_entity_poly.pdbx_strand_id
1 'polypeptide(L)'
;RFLLQPDQYVRAEIASGQERFVEGGKSRFQSMCVQLARMGCVVWQIDALSDSDSVQFSPEVIHKFAKQRPEMNRAEGWGLFSPQAEANLQSVMGLQTLNLVRSVDFLLGLPDVDPSRLAITGSSGGGTQTMLLAAADPRVALSYPVVMVSTAMQGGCTCENATLLRVNSGNVEIAALFAPKPQGMNTANDWTKELATKGFPDLQNLYGLYGKRYFVTLQRGEHFPHNYNAVTRSGFYALLNKHFKLGFEAPIIERDYAPLPKEKLTVWDDAHPAPK
;
A
#
# COMPACT_ATOMS: atom_id res chain seq x y z
N ARG A 1 11.78 -0.47 4.15
CA ARG A 1 12.60 -0.89 2.99
C ARG A 1 13.95 -1.47 3.40
N PHE A 2 14.62 -0.89 4.38
CA PHE A 2 15.97 -1.29 4.80
C PHE A 2 16.03 -2.47 5.77
N LEU A 3 14.93 -2.75 6.47
CA LEU A 3 14.92 -3.78 7.49
C LEU A 3 14.89 -5.17 6.83
N LEU A 4 15.90 -5.98 7.14
CA LEU A 4 15.93 -7.40 6.80
C LEU A 4 15.53 -8.23 8.00
N GLN A 5 14.62 -9.18 7.76
CA GLN A 5 14.17 -10.11 8.80
C GLN A 5 15.24 -11.16 9.12
N PRO A 6 15.41 -11.55 10.38
CA PRO A 6 16.32 -12.64 10.75
C PRO A 6 15.87 -13.99 10.14
N ASP A 7 16.86 -14.85 9.81
CA ASP A 7 16.60 -16.17 9.23
C ASP A 7 15.60 -17.00 10.05
N GLN A 8 15.68 -16.96 11.36
CA GLN A 8 14.77 -17.70 12.25
C GLN A 8 13.32 -17.24 12.06
N TYR A 9 13.09 -15.96 11.93
CA TYR A 9 11.77 -15.41 11.68
C TYR A 9 11.23 -15.86 10.31
N VAL A 10 12.05 -15.75 9.26
CA VAL A 10 11.65 -16.18 7.92
C VAL A 10 11.36 -17.67 7.85
N ARG A 11 12.16 -18.52 8.53
CA ARG A 11 11.89 -19.97 8.60
C ARG A 11 10.56 -20.28 9.27
N ALA A 12 10.17 -19.53 10.30
CA ALA A 12 8.85 -19.64 10.91
C ALA A 12 7.73 -19.23 9.95
N GLU A 13 7.93 -18.16 9.17
CA GLU A 13 6.97 -17.75 8.13
C GLU A 13 6.86 -18.81 7.01
N ILE A 14 7.95 -19.45 6.62
CA ILE A 14 7.93 -20.56 5.64
C ILE A 14 7.17 -21.77 6.22
N ALA A 15 7.43 -22.13 7.48
CA ALA A 15 6.74 -23.25 8.14
C ALA A 15 5.23 -23.01 8.26
N SER A 16 4.77 -21.77 8.38
CA SER A 16 3.35 -21.39 8.41
C SER A 16 2.76 -21.11 7.02
N GLY A 17 3.53 -21.25 5.94
CA GLY A 17 3.09 -21.04 4.56
C GLY A 17 3.01 -19.56 4.12
N GLN A 18 3.53 -18.65 4.93
CA GLN A 18 3.51 -17.21 4.64
C GLN A 18 4.62 -16.78 3.67
N GLU A 19 5.78 -17.45 3.73
CA GLU A 19 6.91 -17.19 2.83
C GLU A 19 7.38 -18.50 2.18
N ARG A 20 8.23 -18.40 1.15
CA ARG A 20 8.69 -19.54 0.36
C ARG A 20 10.19 -19.76 0.45
N PHE A 21 10.97 -18.69 0.59
CA PHE A 21 12.43 -18.71 0.49
C PHE A 21 13.04 -17.99 1.69
N VAL A 22 14.19 -18.49 2.17
CA VAL A 22 14.86 -17.86 3.29
C VAL A 22 15.47 -16.52 2.88
N GLU A 23 16.17 -16.47 1.77
CA GLU A 23 16.80 -15.22 1.34
C GLU A 23 15.77 -14.18 0.93
N GLY A 24 14.88 -14.47 0.01
CA GLY A 24 13.85 -13.54 -0.43
C GLY A 24 12.89 -13.11 0.68
N GLY A 25 12.56 -14.03 1.60
CA GLY A 25 11.69 -13.75 2.74
C GLY A 25 12.25 -12.75 3.73
N LYS A 26 13.57 -12.51 3.75
CA LYS A 26 14.18 -11.45 4.57
C LYS A 26 13.64 -10.06 4.25
N SER A 27 13.18 -9.84 3.02
CA SER A 27 12.55 -8.58 2.62
C SER A 27 11.41 -8.81 1.64
N ARG A 28 10.21 -8.97 2.17
CA ARG A 28 9.00 -9.20 1.36
C ARG A 28 8.72 -8.09 0.32
N PHE A 29 9.10 -6.85 0.63
CA PHE A 29 8.94 -5.73 -0.30
C PHE A 29 9.93 -5.81 -1.46
N GLN A 30 11.20 -6.13 -1.18
CA GLN A 30 12.18 -6.34 -2.25
C GLN A 30 11.80 -7.57 -3.09
N SER A 31 11.33 -8.67 -2.47
CA SER A 31 10.83 -9.85 -3.19
C SER A 31 9.74 -9.48 -4.18
N MET A 32 8.77 -8.69 -3.75
CA MET A 32 7.70 -8.21 -4.62
C MET A 32 8.23 -7.36 -5.77
N CYS A 33 9.09 -6.39 -5.48
CA CYS A 33 9.68 -5.53 -6.51
C CYS A 33 10.46 -6.33 -7.55
N VAL A 34 11.29 -7.27 -7.11
CA VAL A 34 12.09 -8.14 -7.99
C VAL A 34 11.17 -9.04 -8.84
N GLN A 35 10.13 -9.61 -8.25
CA GLN A 35 9.20 -10.45 -9.01
C GLN A 35 8.42 -9.64 -10.04
N LEU A 36 7.96 -8.45 -9.72
CA LEU A 36 7.29 -7.55 -10.66
C LEU A 36 8.21 -7.13 -11.80
N ALA A 37 9.49 -6.83 -11.51
CA ALA A 37 10.49 -6.55 -12.54
C ALA A 37 10.71 -7.75 -13.46
N ARG A 38 10.75 -8.99 -12.91
CA ARG A 38 10.81 -10.23 -13.69
C ARG A 38 9.56 -10.46 -14.55
N MET A 39 8.45 -9.85 -14.20
CA MET A 39 7.21 -9.84 -14.99
C MET A 39 7.17 -8.73 -16.04
N GLY A 40 8.26 -7.97 -16.20
CA GLY A 40 8.36 -6.90 -17.17
C GLY A 40 7.76 -5.57 -16.72
N CYS A 41 7.55 -5.38 -15.42
CA CYS A 41 7.05 -4.13 -14.89
C CYS A 41 8.18 -3.15 -14.53
N VAL A 42 8.00 -1.88 -14.80
CA VAL A 42 8.73 -0.81 -14.10
C VAL A 42 8.15 -0.71 -12.70
N VAL A 43 8.99 -0.82 -11.67
CA VAL A 43 8.55 -0.85 -10.28
C VAL A 43 9.09 0.36 -9.54
N TRP A 44 8.17 1.14 -8.98
CA TRP A 44 8.48 2.30 -8.17
C TRP A 44 7.99 2.07 -6.74
N GLN A 45 8.92 2.03 -5.80
CA GLN A 45 8.60 1.95 -4.37
C GLN A 45 8.94 3.28 -3.71
N ILE A 46 7.92 3.95 -3.21
CA ILE A 46 8.11 5.18 -2.43
C ILE A 46 8.42 4.84 -0.98
N ASP A 47 9.16 5.70 -0.33
CA ASP A 47 9.24 5.75 1.13
C ASP A 47 8.09 6.61 1.65
N ALA A 48 7.25 6.06 2.53
CA ALA A 48 6.25 6.85 3.22
C ALA A 48 6.93 7.91 4.12
N LEU A 49 6.20 8.94 4.47
CA LEU A 49 6.71 9.96 5.39
C LEU A 49 7.21 9.32 6.68
N SER A 50 8.39 9.71 7.13
CA SER A 50 9.07 9.17 8.32
C SER A 50 9.62 7.74 8.15
N ASP A 51 9.65 7.21 6.92
CA ASP A 51 10.16 5.87 6.67
C ASP A 51 11.41 5.90 5.78
N SER A 52 12.37 5.00 6.04
CA SER A 52 13.59 4.82 5.27
C SER A 52 14.38 6.12 5.03
N ASP A 53 14.44 6.64 3.82
CA ASP A 53 15.13 7.90 3.46
C ASP A 53 14.22 9.13 3.57
N SER A 54 12.92 8.95 3.80
CA SER A 54 11.92 10.03 3.92
C SER A 54 11.78 10.48 5.37
N VAL A 55 12.81 11.13 5.92
CA VAL A 55 12.97 11.44 7.36
C VAL A 55 12.59 12.87 7.75
N GLN A 56 11.75 13.55 6.97
CA GLN A 56 11.33 14.91 7.21
C GLN A 56 10.57 15.10 8.55
N PHE A 57 9.91 14.04 9.00
CA PHE A 57 9.19 13.99 10.26
C PHE A 57 9.63 12.78 11.09
N SER A 58 9.50 12.87 12.40
CA SER A 58 9.76 11.72 13.27
C SER A 58 8.63 10.68 13.19
N PRO A 59 8.91 9.39 13.41
CA PRO A 59 7.87 8.35 13.47
C PRO A 59 6.79 8.63 14.51
N GLU A 60 7.14 9.30 15.60
CA GLU A 60 6.21 9.68 16.65
C GLU A 60 5.13 10.65 16.16
N VAL A 61 5.50 11.54 15.26
CA VAL A 61 4.58 12.54 14.67
C VAL A 61 3.67 11.88 13.65
N ILE A 62 4.21 10.99 12.80
CA ILE A 62 3.50 10.43 11.65
C ILE A 62 2.67 9.21 12.02
N HIS A 63 3.17 8.35 12.92
CA HIS A 63 2.61 7.01 13.13
C HIS A 63 1.95 6.78 14.49
N LYS A 64 1.85 7.81 15.35
CA LYS A 64 1.33 7.62 16.71
C LYS A 64 0.33 8.69 17.12
N PHE A 65 -0.95 8.38 17.05
CA PHE A 65 -2.01 9.26 17.57
C PHE A 65 -1.78 9.75 18.99
N ALA A 66 -1.32 8.85 19.87
CA ALA A 66 -1.12 9.17 21.29
C ALA A 66 -0.05 10.23 21.56
N LYS A 67 0.70 10.63 20.53
CA LYS A 67 1.77 11.63 20.63
C LYS A 67 1.50 12.90 19.82
N GLN A 68 0.26 13.13 19.41
CA GLN A 68 -0.15 14.43 18.94
C GLN A 68 0.08 15.44 20.07
N ARG A 69 0.90 16.44 19.81
CA ARG A 69 1.44 17.33 20.84
C ARG A 69 0.61 18.60 20.93
N PRO A 70 0.15 18.99 22.12
CA PRO A 70 -0.55 20.26 22.31
C PRO A 70 0.24 21.48 21.81
N GLU A 71 1.58 21.42 21.92
CA GLU A 71 2.47 22.47 21.41
C GLU A 71 2.40 22.67 19.88
N MET A 72 1.97 21.67 19.13
CA MET A 72 1.76 21.79 17.67
C MET A 72 0.48 22.59 17.32
N ASN A 73 -0.32 22.95 18.31
CA ASN A 73 -1.48 23.82 18.16
C ASN A 73 -1.16 25.31 18.32
N ARG A 74 0.10 25.66 18.53
CA ARG A 74 0.57 27.05 18.66
C ARG A 74 1.07 27.59 17.34
N ALA A 75 1.05 28.93 17.18
CA ALA A 75 1.52 29.57 15.96
C ALA A 75 3.00 29.23 15.65
N GLU A 76 3.82 29.10 16.69
CA GLU A 76 5.26 28.80 16.60
C GLU A 76 5.52 27.29 16.30
N GLY A 77 4.60 26.44 16.70
CA GLY A 77 4.68 24.98 16.52
C GLY A 77 3.66 24.44 15.54
N TRP A 78 3.12 25.28 14.66
CA TRP A 78 2.10 24.90 13.70
C TRP A 78 2.55 23.72 12.84
N GLY A 79 1.70 22.71 12.73
CA GLY A 79 1.99 21.49 11.98
C GLY A 79 0.73 20.80 11.47
N LEU A 80 0.91 19.66 10.81
CA LEU A 80 -0.16 18.90 10.16
C LEU A 80 -1.27 18.36 11.09
N PHE A 81 -1.14 18.57 12.40
CA PHE A 81 -2.08 18.13 13.45
C PHE A 81 -2.69 19.28 14.22
N SER A 82 -2.49 20.50 13.76
CA SER A 82 -3.06 21.69 14.39
C SER A 82 -4.50 21.91 13.94
N PRO A 83 -5.32 22.64 14.72
CA PRO A 83 -6.64 23.09 14.27
C PRO A 83 -6.58 23.92 12.98
N GLN A 84 -5.49 24.66 12.78
CA GLN A 84 -5.27 25.44 11.56
C GLN A 84 -5.06 24.52 10.34
N ALA A 85 -4.29 23.44 10.49
CA ALA A 85 -4.10 22.46 9.43
C ALA A 85 -5.44 21.78 9.07
N GLU A 86 -6.20 21.38 10.08
CA GLU A 86 -7.52 20.77 9.88
C GLU A 86 -8.51 21.73 9.19
N ALA A 87 -8.51 23.00 9.60
CA ALA A 87 -9.35 24.03 8.98
C ALA A 87 -8.99 24.26 7.49
N ASN A 88 -7.76 23.97 7.11
CA ASN A 88 -7.28 24.04 5.73
C ASN A 88 -7.23 22.66 5.04
N LEU A 89 -7.88 21.63 5.59
CA LEU A 89 -7.94 20.25 5.09
C LEU A 89 -6.54 19.62 4.89
N GLN A 90 -5.56 20.06 5.65
CA GLN A 90 -4.21 19.51 5.63
C GLN A 90 -4.10 18.32 6.58
N SER A 91 -3.46 17.25 6.12
CA SER A 91 -3.22 16.05 6.92
C SER A 91 -2.01 15.28 6.39
N VAL A 92 -1.44 14.41 7.23
CA VAL A 92 -0.38 13.48 6.81
C VAL A 92 -0.87 12.58 5.67
N MET A 93 -2.08 12.06 5.79
CA MET A 93 -2.70 11.24 4.75
C MET A 93 -2.80 12.00 3.42
N GLY A 94 -3.25 13.26 3.44
CA GLY A 94 -3.35 14.11 2.26
C GLY A 94 -1.98 14.37 1.62
N LEU A 95 -0.97 14.66 2.45
CA LEU A 95 0.40 14.87 1.96
C LEU A 95 0.99 13.61 1.32
N GLN A 96 0.81 12.45 1.93
CA GLN A 96 1.25 11.17 1.35
C GLN A 96 0.51 10.87 0.04
N THR A 97 -0.79 11.14 -0.03
CA THR A 97 -1.56 10.97 -1.28
C THR A 97 -1.05 11.91 -2.38
N LEU A 98 -0.72 13.15 -2.05
CA LEU A 98 -0.09 14.08 -2.99
C LEU A 98 1.27 13.56 -3.48
N ASN A 99 2.10 13.02 -2.59
CA ASN A 99 3.39 12.42 -2.97
C ASN A 99 3.20 11.25 -3.94
N LEU A 100 2.14 10.45 -3.75
CA LEU A 100 1.79 9.38 -4.70
C LEU A 100 1.35 9.92 -6.06
N VAL A 101 0.52 10.95 -6.11
CA VAL A 101 0.14 11.61 -7.37
C VAL A 101 1.38 12.13 -8.10
N ARG A 102 2.33 12.75 -7.38
CA ARG A 102 3.59 13.20 -7.96
C ARG A 102 4.48 12.03 -8.41
N SER A 103 4.44 10.90 -7.71
CA SER A 103 5.12 9.69 -8.18
C SER A 103 4.52 9.16 -9.49
N VAL A 104 3.21 9.26 -9.66
CA VAL A 104 2.55 8.94 -10.95
C VAL A 104 3.02 9.90 -12.05
N ASP A 105 3.10 11.21 -11.76
CA ASP A 105 3.60 12.20 -12.73
C ASP A 105 5.03 11.83 -13.17
N PHE A 106 5.90 11.46 -12.24
CA PHE A 106 7.26 11.03 -12.53
C PHE A 106 7.29 9.76 -13.38
N LEU A 107 6.56 8.71 -12.98
CA LEU A 107 6.53 7.44 -13.70
C LEU A 107 6.06 7.59 -15.14
N LEU A 108 5.03 8.40 -15.37
CA LEU A 108 4.50 8.63 -16.71
C LEU A 108 5.43 9.48 -17.60
N GLY A 109 6.44 10.10 -17.02
CA GLY A 109 7.53 10.75 -17.74
C GLY A 109 8.63 9.80 -18.22
N LEU A 110 8.64 8.55 -17.77
CA LEU A 110 9.64 7.56 -18.17
C LEU A 110 9.28 6.94 -19.54
N PRO A 111 10.25 6.74 -20.45
CA PRO A 111 9.99 6.27 -21.80
C PRO A 111 9.47 4.82 -21.88
N ASP A 112 9.77 4.01 -20.88
CA ASP A 112 9.44 2.58 -20.85
C ASP A 112 8.13 2.28 -20.09
N VAL A 113 7.38 3.30 -19.68
CA VAL A 113 6.13 3.13 -18.93
C VAL A 113 4.94 3.24 -19.87
N ASP A 114 4.09 2.20 -19.86
CA ASP A 114 2.79 2.24 -20.52
C ASP A 114 1.76 2.96 -19.64
N PRO A 115 1.30 4.16 -20.04
CA PRO A 115 0.37 4.94 -19.22
C PRO A 115 -1.00 4.29 -19.01
N SER A 116 -1.35 3.32 -19.83
CA SER A 116 -2.63 2.59 -19.70
C SER A 116 -2.58 1.43 -18.71
N ARG A 117 -1.39 1.07 -18.21
CA ARG A 117 -1.16 -0.09 -17.35
C ARG A 117 -0.52 0.28 -16.01
N LEU A 118 -0.99 1.34 -15.39
CA LEU A 118 -0.54 1.77 -14.06
C LEU A 118 -1.28 1.01 -12.97
N ALA A 119 -0.56 0.31 -12.11
CA ALA A 119 -1.11 -0.40 -10.96
C ALA A 119 -0.54 0.13 -9.65
N ILE A 120 -1.35 0.06 -8.59
CA ILE A 120 -0.90 0.38 -7.24
C ILE A 120 -1.26 -0.74 -6.26
N THR A 121 -0.33 -1.01 -5.33
CA THR A 121 -0.53 -1.93 -4.21
C THR A 121 0.25 -1.48 -2.98
N GLY A 122 -0.20 -1.90 -1.82
CA GLY A 122 0.44 -1.67 -0.54
C GLY A 122 -0.36 -2.30 0.59
N SER A 123 0.27 -2.59 1.71
CA SER A 123 -0.37 -3.20 2.87
C SER A 123 -0.51 -2.21 4.02
N SER A 124 -1.55 -2.40 4.85
CA SER A 124 -1.78 -1.57 6.04
C SER A 124 -1.87 -0.09 5.65
N GLY A 125 -1.04 0.80 6.19
CA GLY A 125 -0.94 2.20 5.73
C GLY A 125 -0.69 2.32 4.23
N GLY A 126 0.08 1.42 3.63
CA GLY A 126 0.21 1.30 2.17
C GLY A 126 -1.10 0.89 1.47
N GLY A 127 -1.96 0.12 2.14
CA GLY A 127 -3.31 -0.20 1.67
C GLY A 127 -4.22 1.04 1.67
N THR A 128 -4.11 1.88 2.70
CA THR A 128 -4.78 3.19 2.73
C THR A 128 -4.32 4.06 1.55
N GLN A 129 -3.02 4.17 1.34
CA GLN A 129 -2.46 4.93 0.23
C GLN A 129 -2.91 4.37 -1.13
N THR A 130 -3.01 3.04 -1.23
CA THR A 130 -3.50 2.35 -2.43
C THR A 130 -4.95 2.75 -2.75
N MET A 131 -5.85 2.70 -1.76
CA MET A 131 -7.25 3.11 -1.96
C MET A 131 -7.38 4.57 -2.35
N LEU A 132 -6.65 5.44 -1.64
CA LEU A 132 -6.75 6.88 -1.83
C LEU A 132 -6.23 7.32 -3.20
N LEU A 133 -5.07 6.82 -3.61
CA LEU A 133 -4.57 7.13 -4.95
C LEU A 133 -5.50 6.58 -6.03
N ALA A 134 -5.98 5.35 -5.87
CA ALA A 134 -6.92 4.76 -6.82
C ALA A 134 -8.23 5.56 -6.94
N ALA A 135 -8.73 6.11 -5.82
CA ALA A 135 -9.93 6.94 -5.81
C ALA A 135 -9.69 8.35 -6.38
N ALA A 136 -8.51 8.92 -6.15
CA ALA A 136 -8.20 10.32 -6.49
C ALA A 136 -7.59 10.51 -7.89
N ASP A 137 -6.89 9.49 -8.42
CA ASP A 137 -6.17 9.60 -9.68
C ASP A 137 -6.73 8.66 -10.76
N PRO A 138 -7.40 9.19 -11.78
CA PRO A 138 -8.01 8.38 -12.83
C PRO A 138 -7.01 7.63 -13.72
N ARG A 139 -5.72 7.95 -13.65
CA ARG A 139 -4.64 7.27 -14.39
C ARG A 139 -4.34 5.87 -13.83
N VAL A 140 -4.68 5.60 -12.58
CA VAL A 140 -4.56 4.25 -12.01
C VAL A 140 -5.53 3.31 -12.71
N ALA A 141 -5.01 2.22 -13.26
CA ALA A 141 -5.77 1.22 -14.02
C ALA A 141 -6.09 -0.04 -13.20
N LEU A 142 -5.32 -0.33 -12.14
CA LEU A 142 -5.52 -1.48 -11.26
C LEU A 142 -5.13 -1.15 -9.82
N SER A 143 -5.94 -1.56 -8.85
CA SER A 143 -5.75 -1.33 -7.42
C SER A 143 -5.73 -2.64 -6.65
N TYR A 144 -4.79 -2.79 -5.68
CA TYR A 144 -4.73 -3.97 -4.82
C TYR A 144 -4.36 -3.57 -3.38
N PRO A 145 -5.30 -2.98 -2.61
CA PRO A 145 -5.09 -2.67 -1.19
C PRO A 145 -5.05 -3.97 -0.36
N VAL A 146 -4.03 -4.11 0.46
CA VAL A 146 -3.74 -5.31 1.25
C VAL A 146 -3.97 -5.03 2.72
N VAL A 147 -4.74 -5.89 3.41
CA VAL A 147 -5.06 -5.88 4.85
C VAL A 147 -5.43 -4.49 5.38
N MET A 148 -6.32 -3.79 4.67
CA MET A 148 -6.79 -2.46 5.08
C MET A 148 -8.29 -2.23 4.88
N VAL A 149 -8.86 -2.71 3.78
CA VAL A 149 -10.29 -2.47 3.52
C VAL A 149 -11.14 -3.23 4.53
N SER A 150 -11.98 -2.50 5.26
CA SER A 150 -12.85 -3.08 6.29
C SER A 150 -13.95 -2.08 6.68
N THR A 151 -15.06 -2.58 7.21
CA THR A 151 -16.09 -1.77 7.87
C THR A 151 -15.79 -1.56 9.36
N ALA A 152 -14.89 -2.36 9.95
CA ALA A 152 -14.65 -2.35 11.40
C ALA A 152 -13.72 -1.23 11.86
N MET A 153 -12.78 -0.82 10.99
CA MET A 153 -11.80 0.20 11.36
C MET A 153 -11.31 0.93 10.12
N GLN A 154 -10.86 2.14 10.31
CA GLN A 154 -10.37 2.99 9.22
C GLN A 154 -8.85 2.95 9.07
N GLY A 155 -8.14 2.88 10.18
CA GLY A 155 -6.69 2.83 10.24
C GLY A 155 -6.20 3.04 11.67
N GLY A 156 -5.02 2.54 11.98
CA GLY A 156 -4.44 2.50 13.33
C GLY A 156 -3.52 3.68 13.67
N CYS A 157 -3.23 4.56 12.72
CA CYS A 157 -2.34 5.70 12.96
C CYS A 157 -2.77 6.96 12.21
N THR A 158 -2.09 8.07 12.49
CA THR A 158 -2.36 9.37 11.88
C THR A 158 -2.24 9.36 10.36
N CYS A 159 -1.28 8.62 9.83
CA CYS A 159 -1.04 8.53 8.38
C CYS A 159 -2.15 7.79 7.61
N GLU A 160 -3.04 7.09 8.32
CA GLU A 160 -4.15 6.33 7.76
C GLU A 160 -5.50 7.02 7.94
N ASN A 161 -5.50 8.23 8.51
CA ASN A 161 -6.73 8.95 8.82
C ASN A 161 -6.63 10.43 8.42
N ALA A 162 -7.77 11.01 8.07
CA ALA A 162 -7.92 12.44 7.84
C ALA A 162 -9.24 12.92 8.41
N THR A 163 -9.23 14.07 9.05
CA THR A 163 -10.42 14.75 9.54
C THR A 163 -11.38 15.02 8.37
N LEU A 164 -12.65 14.89 8.61
CA LEU A 164 -13.75 15.09 7.68
C LEU A 164 -13.89 14.05 6.56
N LEU A 165 -12.79 13.48 6.05
CA LEU A 165 -12.86 12.48 4.96
C LEU A 165 -13.74 11.28 5.32
N ARG A 166 -13.84 10.97 6.62
CA ARG A 166 -14.54 9.79 7.12
C ARG A 166 -15.89 10.08 7.78
N VAL A 167 -16.44 11.26 7.53
CA VAL A 167 -17.80 11.57 7.97
C VAL A 167 -18.76 10.80 7.08
N ASN A 168 -19.50 9.86 7.67
CA ASN A 168 -20.42 8.94 6.99
C ASN A 168 -19.77 8.08 5.88
N SER A 169 -18.47 7.88 5.92
CA SER A 169 -17.75 7.03 4.96
C SER A 169 -16.61 6.27 5.64
N GLY A 170 -16.20 5.20 5.02
CA GLY A 170 -15.11 4.33 5.50
C GLY A 170 -14.25 3.79 4.38
N ASN A 171 -13.47 2.76 4.70
CA ASN A 171 -12.56 2.17 3.73
C ASN A 171 -13.30 1.48 2.56
N VAL A 172 -14.49 0.94 2.81
CA VAL A 172 -15.30 0.28 1.78
C VAL A 172 -15.80 1.30 0.75
N GLU A 173 -16.29 2.45 1.22
CA GLU A 173 -16.78 3.52 0.36
C GLU A 173 -15.66 4.16 -0.45
N ILE A 174 -14.49 4.34 0.16
CA ILE A 174 -13.30 4.84 -0.56
C ILE A 174 -12.86 3.83 -1.64
N ALA A 175 -12.82 2.53 -1.32
CA ALA A 175 -12.51 1.49 -2.30
C ALA A 175 -13.56 1.43 -3.42
N ALA A 176 -14.82 1.71 -3.13
CA ALA A 176 -15.92 1.76 -4.10
C ALA A 176 -15.74 2.84 -5.17
N LEU A 177 -15.05 3.94 -4.88
CA LEU A 177 -14.77 5.02 -5.84
C LEU A 177 -13.92 4.55 -7.03
N PHE A 178 -13.25 3.41 -6.92
CA PHE A 178 -12.44 2.84 -8.00
C PHE A 178 -13.25 2.04 -9.02
N ALA A 179 -14.51 1.72 -8.72
CA ALA A 179 -15.38 1.00 -9.65
C ALA A 179 -15.55 1.79 -10.97
N PRO A 180 -15.60 1.12 -12.14
CA PRO A 180 -15.58 -0.34 -12.35
C PRO A 180 -14.23 -0.91 -12.76
N LYS A 181 -13.12 -0.27 -12.42
CA LYS A 181 -11.77 -0.75 -12.78
C LYS A 181 -11.37 -1.98 -11.98
N PRO A 182 -10.43 -2.82 -12.48
CA PRO A 182 -9.99 -4.01 -11.76
C PRO A 182 -9.43 -3.69 -10.37
N GLN A 183 -10.05 -4.30 -9.34
CA GLN A 183 -9.62 -4.14 -7.95
C GLN A 183 -9.55 -5.51 -7.26
N GLY A 184 -8.42 -5.80 -6.64
CA GLY A 184 -8.30 -6.92 -5.73
C GLY A 184 -8.04 -6.43 -4.31
N MET A 185 -8.38 -7.23 -3.33
CA MET A 185 -8.07 -6.98 -1.93
C MET A 185 -7.90 -8.28 -1.18
N ASN A 186 -7.31 -8.23 -0.01
CA ASN A 186 -7.22 -9.40 0.84
C ASN A 186 -7.55 -9.09 2.29
N THR A 187 -7.87 -10.16 3.03
CA THR A 187 -8.10 -10.14 4.48
C THR A 187 -6.98 -10.87 5.21
N ALA A 188 -6.88 -10.64 6.51
CA ALA A 188 -6.00 -11.35 7.44
C ALA A 188 -6.76 -11.72 8.72
N ASN A 189 -6.10 -12.35 9.68
CA ASN A 189 -6.64 -12.58 11.00
C ASN A 189 -6.56 -11.31 11.87
N ASP A 190 -7.27 -10.30 11.42
CA ASP A 190 -7.35 -8.98 12.04
C ASP A 190 -8.76 -8.37 11.84
N TRP A 191 -8.88 -7.06 11.91
CA TRP A 191 -10.14 -6.33 11.67
C TRP A 191 -10.66 -6.47 10.24
N THR A 192 -9.82 -6.86 9.27
CA THR A 192 -10.23 -7.00 7.86
C THR A 192 -10.98 -8.29 7.59
N LYS A 193 -10.96 -9.28 8.50
CA LYS A 193 -11.60 -10.59 8.31
C LYS A 193 -13.11 -10.52 8.04
N GLU A 194 -13.77 -9.48 8.55
CA GLU A 194 -15.21 -9.32 8.34
C GLU A 194 -15.58 -8.81 6.96
N LEU A 195 -14.60 -8.30 6.18
CA LEU A 195 -14.84 -7.76 4.84
C LEU A 195 -15.57 -8.77 3.93
N ALA A 196 -15.27 -10.06 4.07
CA ALA A 196 -15.89 -11.11 3.26
C ALA A 196 -17.42 -11.17 3.38
N THR A 197 -17.95 -10.79 4.53
CA THR A 197 -19.39 -10.82 4.83
C THR A 197 -20.02 -9.44 4.93
N LYS A 198 -19.20 -8.41 5.19
CA LYS A 198 -19.63 -7.02 5.30
C LYS A 198 -18.78 -6.16 4.34
N GLY A 199 -19.40 -5.39 3.49
CA GLY A 199 -18.71 -4.50 2.55
C GLY A 199 -18.28 -5.15 1.23
N PHE A 200 -17.66 -6.33 1.19
CA PHE A 200 -17.32 -6.97 -0.09
C PHE A 200 -18.57 -7.35 -0.92
N PRO A 201 -19.65 -7.88 -0.35
CA PRO A 201 -20.90 -8.05 -1.09
C PRO A 201 -21.44 -6.75 -1.70
N ASP A 202 -21.30 -5.64 -1.00
CA ASP A 202 -21.75 -4.32 -1.47
C ASP A 202 -20.88 -3.84 -2.63
N LEU A 203 -19.55 -4.01 -2.53
CA LEU A 203 -18.65 -3.75 -3.64
C LEU A 203 -18.96 -4.62 -4.87
N GLN A 204 -19.23 -5.91 -4.69
CA GLN A 204 -19.64 -6.78 -5.78
C GLN A 204 -20.95 -6.35 -6.43
N ASN A 205 -21.91 -5.89 -5.63
CA ASN A 205 -23.19 -5.36 -6.13
C ASN A 205 -22.96 -4.09 -6.94
N LEU A 206 -22.16 -3.15 -6.42
CA LEU A 206 -21.80 -1.93 -7.14
C LEU A 206 -21.13 -2.25 -8.49
N TYR A 207 -20.11 -3.12 -8.49
CA TYR A 207 -19.47 -3.55 -9.75
C TYR A 207 -20.44 -4.28 -10.69
N GLY A 208 -21.44 -4.97 -10.13
CA GLY A 208 -22.52 -5.62 -10.88
C GLY A 208 -23.38 -4.63 -11.66
N LEU A 209 -23.63 -3.43 -11.12
CA LEU A 209 -24.35 -2.37 -11.82
C LEU A 209 -23.66 -1.91 -13.10
N TYR A 210 -22.33 -2.05 -13.16
CA TYR A 210 -21.52 -1.78 -14.36
C TYR A 210 -21.32 -3.02 -15.26
N GLY A 211 -21.95 -4.16 -14.95
CA GLY A 211 -21.70 -5.42 -15.65
C GLY A 211 -20.29 -6.00 -15.41
N LYS A 212 -19.61 -5.57 -14.33
CA LYS A 212 -18.21 -5.88 -14.01
C LYS A 212 -18.02 -6.60 -12.66
N ARG A 213 -19.04 -7.35 -12.20
CA ARG A 213 -19.05 -7.99 -10.87
C ARG A 213 -17.75 -8.72 -10.52
N TYR A 214 -17.10 -9.35 -11.50
CA TYR A 214 -15.86 -10.12 -11.31
C TYR A 214 -14.57 -9.29 -11.47
N PHE A 215 -14.67 -7.97 -11.62
CA PHE A 215 -13.53 -7.06 -11.63
C PHE A 215 -13.11 -6.68 -10.22
N VAL A 216 -13.98 -6.86 -9.22
CA VAL A 216 -13.61 -6.79 -7.81
C VAL A 216 -13.44 -8.20 -7.26
N THR A 217 -12.32 -8.46 -6.60
CA THR A 217 -11.95 -9.79 -6.07
C THR A 217 -11.46 -9.68 -4.64
N LEU A 218 -11.72 -10.73 -3.85
CA LEU A 218 -11.25 -10.84 -2.47
C LEU A 218 -10.48 -12.15 -2.29
N GLN A 219 -9.24 -12.04 -1.84
CA GLN A 219 -8.43 -13.16 -1.39
C GLN A 219 -8.55 -13.28 0.13
N ARG A 220 -9.13 -14.37 0.60
CA ARG A 220 -9.30 -14.62 2.03
C ARG A 220 -8.02 -15.17 2.64
N GLY A 221 -7.51 -14.50 3.67
CA GLY A 221 -6.27 -14.86 4.37
C GLY A 221 -6.41 -14.87 5.89
N GLU A 222 -7.61 -15.17 6.44
CA GLU A 222 -7.91 -15.08 7.86
C GLU A 222 -7.11 -16.07 8.72
N HIS A 223 -6.39 -16.99 8.13
CA HIS A 223 -5.44 -17.88 8.83
C HIS A 223 -4.03 -17.29 8.94
N PHE A 224 -3.74 -16.19 8.25
CA PHE A 224 -2.48 -15.50 8.34
C PHE A 224 -2.57 -14.23 9.21
N PRO A 225 -1.51 -13.84 9.90
CA PRO A 225 -1.46 -12.56 10.59
C PRO A 225 -1.41 -11.39 9.59
N HIS A 226 -1.53 -10.18 10.13
CA HIS A 226 -1.47 -8.93 9.38
C HIS A 226 -0.12 -8.75 8.67
N ASN A 227 -0.03 -9.11 7.41
CA ASN A 227 1.17 -8.93 6.59
C ASN A 227 0.89 -8.98 5.08
N TYR A 228 1.91 -8.70 4.28
CA TYR A 228 1.91 -8.87 2.84
C TYR A 228 2.75 -10.10 2.46
N ASN A 229 2.27 -11.27 2.79
CA ASN A 229 2.95 -12.55 2.60
C ASN A 229 3.00 -13.00 1.12
N ALA A 230 3.77 -14.06 0.83
CA ALA A 230 3.94 -14.59 -0.51
C ALA A 230 2.63 -15.06 -1.15
N VAL A 231 1.66 -15.53 -0.35
CA VAL A 231 0.35 -15.95 -0.85
C VAL A 231 -0.45 -14.73 -1.35
N THR A 232 -0.46 -13.66 -0.57
CA THR A 232 -1.13 -12.41 -0.95
C THR A 232 -0.46 -11.78 -2.16
N ARG A 233 0.88 -11.77 -2.22
CA ARG A 233 1.64 -11.29 -3.38
C ARG A 233 1.31 -12.07 -4.66
N SER A 234 1.18 -13.40 -4.57
CA SER A 234 0.74 -14.25 -5.71
C SER A 234 -0.64 -13.84 -6.23
N GLY A 235 -1.57 -13.45 -5.36
CA GLY A 235 -2.88 -12.94 -5.75
C GLY A 235 -2.78 -11.63 -6.54
N PHE A 236 -1.91 -10.73 -6.11
CA PHE A 236 -1.62 -9.49 -6.84
C PHE A 236 -1.02 -9.76 -8.22
N TYR A 237 -0.01 -10.64 -8.31
CA TYR A 237 0.59 -11.01 -9.59
C TYR A 237 -0.42 -11.61 -10.56
N ALA A 238 -1.30 -12.49 -10.07
CA ALA A 238 -2.35 -13.09 -10.89
C ALA A 238 -3.33 -12.04 -11.42
N LEU A 239 -3.71 -11.06 -10.59
CA LEU A 239 -4.60 -9.97 -11.00
C LEU A 239 -3.95 -9.09 -12.07
N LEU A 240 -2.67 -8.70 -11.88
CA LEU A 240 -1.89 -7.95 -12.86
C LEU A 240 -1.80 -8.71 -14.18
N ASN A 241 -1.38 -9.97 -14.14
CA ASN A 241 -1.24 -10.81 -15.32
C ASN A 241 -2.54 -10.88 -16.12
N LYS A 242 -3.66 -11.11 -15.43
CA LYS A 242 -4.98 -11.21 -16.04
C LYS A 242 -5.38 -9.90 -16.74
N HIS A 243 -5.29 -8.78 -16.04
CA HIS A 243 -5.85 -7.52 -16.53
C HIS A 243 -4.89 -6.74 -17.44
N PHE A 244 -3.59 -6.88 -17.24
CA PHE A 244 -2.57 -6.26 -18.09
C PHE A 244 -2.07 -7.19 -19.21
N LYS A 245 -2.57 -8.42 -19.26
CA LYS A 245 -2.26 -9.43 -20.31
C LYS A 245 -0.76 -9.66 -20.43
N LEU A 246 -0.09 -9.92 -19.31
CA LEU A 246 1.37 -10.08 -19.27
C LEU A 246 1.86 -11.41 -19.85
N GLY A 247 0.98 -12.39 -20.07
CA GLY A 247 1.28 -13.65 -20.77
C GLY A 247 1.91 -14.75 -19.90
N PHE A 248 1.86 -14.62 -18.57
CA PHE A 248 2.38 -15.65 -17.67
C PHE A 248 1.35 -16.75 -17.41
N GLU A 249 1.82 -18.00 -17.28
CA GLU A 249 1.01 -19.10 -16.78
C GLU A 249 0.75 -18.96 -15.28
N ALA A 250 -0.46 -19.26 -14.84
CA ALA A 250 -0.82 -19.26 -13.43
C ALA A 250 -0.61 -20.68 -12.82
N PRO A 251 -0.21 -20.78 -11.55
CA PRO A 251 0.07 -19.69 -10.60
C PRO A 251 1.44 -19.05 -10.83
N ILE A 252 1.52 -17.72 -10.69
CA ILE A 252 2.80 -17.02 -10.74
C ILE A 252 3.47 -17.16 -9.37
N ILE A 253 4.58 -17.87 -9.35
CA ILE A 253 5.34 -18.15 -8.13
C ILE A 253 6.62 -17.32 -8.14
N GLU A 254 6.88 -16.65 -7.03
CA GLU A 254 8.16 -15.94 -6.82
C GLU A 254 9.34 -16.89 -6.95
N ARG A 255 10.43 -16.39 -7.48
CA ARG A 255 11.73 -17.06 -7.45
C ARG A 255 12.61 -16.37 -6.42
N ASP A 256 13.42 -17.15 -5.73
CA ASP A 256 14.33 -16.63 -4.71
C ASP A 256 15.31 -15.57 -5.26
N TYR A 257 15.77 -14.71 -4.38
CA TYR A 257 16.79 -13.71 -4.67
C TYR A 257 17.51 -13.29 -3.37
N ALA A 258 18.70 -12.73 -3.48
CA ALA A 258 19.43 -12.16 -2.36
C ALA A 258 19.03 -10.68 -2.19
N PRO A 259 18.45 -10.28 -1.02
CA PRO A 259 18.08 -8.89 -0.78
C PRO A 259 19.27 -7.95 -0.82
N LEU A 260 19.05 -6.76 -1.35
CA LEU A 260 20.05 -5.70 -1.33
C LEU A 260 20.22 -5.15 0.09
N PRO A 261 21.44 -4.90 0.55
CA PRO A 261 21.66 -4.27 1.83
C PRO A 261 21.33 -2.77 1.79
N LYS A 262 21.22 -2.16 2.98
CA LYS A 262 20.82 -0.75 3.13
C LYS A 262 21.65 0.20 2.28
N GLU A 263 22.97 -0.01 2.23
CA GLU A 263 23.94 0.85 1.54
C GLU A 263 23.72 0.89 0.01
N LYS A 264 23.01 -0.11 -0.53
CA LYS A 264 22.62 -0.16 -1.95
C LYS A 264 21.23 0.41 -2.23
N LEU A 265 20.47 0.73 -1.19
CA LEU A 265 19.08 1.18 -1.29
C LEU A 265 18.89 2.64 -0.86
N THR A 266 19.78 3.16 0.01
CA THR A 266 19.72 4.57 0.43
C THR A 266 20.09 5.50 -0.73
N VAL A 267 19.42 6.66 -0.80
CA VAL A 267 19.74 7.72 -1.74
C VAL A 267 20.70 8.76 -1.13
N TRP A 268 20.89 8.70 0.19
CA TRP A 268 21.76 9.63 0.91
C TRP A 268 23.17 9.06 1.06
N ASP A 269 24.16 9.81 0.61
CA ASP A 269 25.59 9.54 0.76
C ASP A 269 26.36 10.86 0.94
N ASP A 270 27.68 10.79 0.98
CA ASP A 270 28.53 11.98 1.15
C ASP A 270 28.41 12.98 -0.02
N ALA A 271 28.12 12.48 -1.22
CA ALA A 271 27.92 13.32 -2.40
C ALA A 271 26.49 13.88 -2.48
N HIS A 272 25.53 13.19 -1.86
CA HIS A 272 24.11 13.55 -1.82
C HIS A 272 23.59 13.50 -0.39
N PRO A 273 23.98 14.45 0.48
CA PRO A 273 23.59 14.42 1.89
C PRO A 273 22.10 14.62 2.07
N ALA A 274 21.56 13.98 3.10
CA ALA A 274 20.16 14.17 3.48
C ALA A 274 19.89 15.66 3.79
N PRO A 275 18.69 16.17 3.48
CA PRO A 275 18.27 17.51 3.88
C PRO A 275 18.37 17.69 5.40
N LYS A 276 18.79 18.91 5.83
CA LYS A 276 18.89 19.28 7.25
C LYS A 276 17.54 19.64 7.82
#